data_8509514035307de5b000bfe83a69a21b
#
_entry.id   8509514035307de5b000bfe83a69a21b
#
_cell.length_a   1.000
_cell.length_b   1.000
_cell.length_c   1.000
_cell.angle_alpha   90.00
_cell.angle_beta   90.00
_cell.angle_gamma   90.00
#
_symmetry.space_group_name_H-M   'P 1'
#
loop_
_entity.id
_entity.type
_entity.pdbx_description
1 polymer ?
#
loop_
_entity_poly.entity_id
_entity_poly.type
_entity_poly.pdbx_seq_one_letter_code
_entity_poly.pdbx_strand_id
1 'polypeptide(L)'
;MMSGSNIHFEMAERGRALNYGGIGAIHLMGQRLGLAQEIDRRLQLLKRHLPYHESDHVLNLAYNALLDGQRLEDIELRRNDEAFLDGLGAQRIPDPTTSGDFTRRFDQDSLLTLMEAINATREQVWEKQPEDFLSQAFIDTDGTIAGTLGECKGGMALSYKGIWGYAPLIITLANTREVLYLVNRPGNAVSHEGCVPWIDRATQVGTSTCR
;
A
#
# COMPACT_ATOMS: atom_id res chain seq x y z
N MET A 1 -29.01 10.30 -17.08
CA MET A 1 -29.81 10.95 -16.02
C MET A 1 -29.80 10.00 -14.83
N MET A 2 -29.14 10.36 -13.72
CA MET A 2 -29.15 9.55 -12.51
C MET A 2 -30.55 9.61 -11.90
N SER A 3 -31.19 8.46 -11.69
CA SER A 3 -32.51 8.39 -11.05
C SER A 3 -32.33 8.64 -9.55
N GLY A 4 -32.97 9.71 -9.04
CA GLY A 4 -32.89 10.12 -7.63
C GLY A 4 -33.69 9.26 -6.65
N SER A 5 -34.13 8.07 -7.05
CA SER A 5 -35.05 7.24 -6.27
C SER A 5 -34.43 6.50 -5.06
N ASN A 6 -33.12 6.59 -4.87
CA ASN A 6 -32.40 5.89 -3.79
C ASN A 6 -31.71 6.84 -2.79
N ILE A 7 -32.12 8.10 -2.73
CA ILE A 7 -31.58 9.04 -1.75
C ILE A 7 -32.51 9.00 -0.52
N HIS A 8 -31.97 8.48 0.58
CA HIS A 8 -32.63 8.53 1.88
C HIS A 8 -32.06 9.67 2.69
N PHE A 9 -32.94 10.49 3.28
CA PHE A 9 -32.56 11.56 4.19
C PHE A 9 -32.93 11.16 5.60
N GLU A 10 -31.93 11.11 6.49
CA GLU A 10 -32.15 10.97 7.93
C GLU A 10 -31.75 12.25 8.65
N MET A 11 -32.59 12.73 9.56
CA MET A 11 -32.23 13.79 10.49
C MET A 11 -31.65 13.14 11.76
N ALA A 12 -30.35 13.29 11.96
CA ALA A 12 -29.67 12.80 13.16
C ALA A 12 -29.60 13.92 14.21
N GLU A 13 -29.98 13.62 15.46
CA GLU A 13 -29.81 14.55 16.58
C GLU A 13 -28.33 14.77 16.94
N ARG A 14 -27.48 13.81 16.62
CA ARG A 14 -26.02 13.88 16.76
C ARG A 14 -25.37 13.27 15.53
N GLY A 15 -24.71 14.09 14.72
CA GLY A 15 -23.97 13.66 13.54
C GLY A 15 -22.51 14.07 13.66
N ARG A 16 -21.58 13.19 13.32
CA ARG A 16 -20.17 13.53 13.07
C ARG A 16 -19.90 13.48 11.58
N ALA A 17 -19.30 14.53 11.05
CA ALA A 17 -18.90 14.55 9.64
C ALA A 17 -17.52 13.92 9.48
N LEU A 18 -17.38 13.01 8.54
CA LEU A 18 -16.11 12.42 8.14
C LEU A 18 -15.76 12.94 6.75
N ASN A 19 -14.64 13.64 6.62
CA ASN A 19 -14.18 14.21 5.36
C ASN A 19 -13.90 13.14 4.29
N TYR A 20 -13.57 11.93 4.72
CA TYR A 20 -13.16 10.82 3.87
C TYR A 20 -14.04 9.60 4.13
N GLY A 21 -15.33 9.71 3.83
CA GLY A 21 -16.35 8.71 4.19
C GLY A 21 -16.10 7.28 3.68
N GLY A 22 -15.28 7.12 2.64
CA GLY A 22 -14.92 5.81 2.10
C GLY A 22 -13.89 5.02 2.92
N ILE A 23 -13.15 5.66 3.83
CA ILE A 23 -12.03 4.99 4.53
C ILE A 23 -12.48 3.85 5.43
N GLY A 24 -13.61 4.01 6.10
CA GLY A 24 -14.17 2.93 6.94
C GLY A 24 -14.55 1.69 6.13
N ALA A 25 -15.08 1.87 4.91
CA ALA A 25 -15.39 0.76 4.00
C ALA A 25 -14.10 0.08 3.50
N ILE A 26 -13.06 0.84 3.16
CA ILE A 26 -11.75 0.32 2.77
C ILE A 26 -11.12 -0.47 3.92
N HIS A 27 -11.16 0.08 5.13
CA HIS A 27 -10.66 -0.61 6.31
C HIS A 27 -11.40 -1.93 6.58
N LEU A 28 -12.71 -1.91 6.55
CA LEU A 28 -13.54 -3.11 6.72
C LEU A 28 -13.26 -4.15 5.63
N MET A 29 -13.06 -3.71 4.38
CA MET A 29 -12.66 -4.60 3.29
C MET A 29 -11.31 -5.24 3.57
N GLY A 30 -10.28 -4.46 3.95
CA GLY A 30 -8.97 -4.98 4.31
C GLY A 30 -9.02 -6.00 5.44
N GLN A 31 -9.85 -5.77 6.46
CA GLN A 31 -10.07 -6.72 7.55
C GLN A 31 -10.72 -8.02 7.05
N ARG A 32 -11.78 -7.93 6.21
CA ARG A 32 -12.48 -9.10 5.65
C ARG A 32 -11.61 -9.92 4.72
N LEU A 33 -10.65 -9.30 4.05
CA LEU A 33 -9.67 -9.96 3.19
C LEU A 33 -8.50 -10.57 3.98
N GLY A 34 -8.42 -10.32 5.29
CA GLY A 34 -7.33 -10.82 6.12
C GLY A 34 -5.99 -10.12 5.91
N LEU A 35 -5.98 -8.92 5.32
CA LEU A 35 -4.73 -8.20 5.01
C LEU A 35 -3.89 -7.92 6.27
N ALA A 36 -4.53 -7.44 7.35
CA ALA A 36 -3.84 -7.17 8.60
C ALA A 36 -3.22 -8.44 9.19
N GLN A 37 -3.99 -9.54 9.21
CA GLN A 37 -3.53 -10.84 9.71
C GLN A 37 -2.36 -11.39 8.88
N GLU A 38 -2.41 -11.22 7.56
CA GLU A 38 -1.35 -11.68 6.67
C GLU A 38 -0.06 -10.88 6.84
N ILE A 39 -0.17 -9.56 7.04
CA ILE A 39 0.97 -8.70 7.39
C ILE A 39 1.58 -9.14 8.72
N ASP A 40 0.79 -9.22 9.79
CA ASP A 40 1.29 -9.55 11.14
C ASP A 40 1.87 -10.96 11.23
N ARG A 41 1.36 -11.89 10.41
CA ARG A 41 1.87 -13.26 10.34
C ARG A 41 3.26 -13.35 9.70
N ARG A 42 3.52 -12.53 8.68
CA ARG A 42 4.75 -12.62 7.87
C ARG A 42 5.82 -11.60 8.31
N LEU A 43 5.40 -10.39 8.62
CA LEU A 43 6.31 -9.29 8.94
C LEU A 43 6.55 -9.23 10.46
N GLN A 44 7.82 -9.26 10.86
CA GLN A 44 8.22 -9.22 12.26
C GLN A 44 9.35 -8.22 12.46
N LEU A 45 9.00 -6.96 12.58
CA LEU A 45 9.93 -5.84 12.76
C LEU A 45 9.92 -5.30 14.18
N LEU A 46 8.82 -5.52 14.91
CA LEU A 46 8.63 -4.99 16.25
C LEU A 46 9.07 -6.03 17.30
N LYS A 47 9.86 -5.58 18.27
CA LYS A 47 10.21 -6.40 19.44
C LYS A 47 9.05 -6.51 20.43
N ARG A 48 8.11 -5.58 20.38
CA ARG A 48 6.90 -5.52 21.21
C ARG A 48 5.75 -5.05 20.33
N HIS A 49 4.63 -5.75 20.40
CA HIS A 49 3.41 -5.47 19.62
C HIS A 49 2.38 -4.62 20.39
N LEU A 50 2.79 -3.94 21.42
CA LEU A 50 1.93 -3.03 22.16
C LEU A 50 2.55 -1.63 22.15
N PRO A 51 1.78 -0.59 21.84
CA PRO A 51 0.33 -0.61 21.60
C PRO A 51 -0.09 -0.94 20.17
N TYR A 52 0.85 -1.19 19.24
CA TYR A 52 0.60 -1.37 17.82
C TYR A 52 1.28 -2.62 17.29
N HIS A 53 0.65 -3.26 16.30
CA HIS A 53 1.21 -4.32 15.47
C HIS A 53 1.81 -3.76 14.17
N GLU A 54 2.50 -4.59 13.40
CA GLU A 54 3.07 -4.21 12.10
C GLU A 54 1.99 -3.73 11.13
N SER A 55 0.84 -4.41 11.10
CA SER A 55 -0.30 -4.04 10.27
C SER A 55 -0.86 -2.67 10.61
N ASP A 56 -0.88 -2.26 11.88
CA ASP A 56 -1.34 -0.93 12.29
C ASP A 56 -0.47 0.17 11.67
N HIS A 57 0.84 -0.03 11.64
CA HIS A 57 1.77 0.92 11.03
C HIS A 57 1.64 0.95 9.51
N VAL A 58 1.59 -0.24 8.87
CA VAL A 58 1.45 -0.34 7.41
C VAL A 58 0.14 0.29 6.95
N LEU A 59 -0.98 -0.05 7.59
CA LEU A 59 -2.29 0.50 7.23
C LEU A 59 -2.39 2.00 7.53
N ASN A 60 -1.79 2.49 8.62
CA ASN A 60 -1.74 3.91 8.92
C ASN A 60 -1.05 4.72 7.82
N LEU A 61 0.10 4.23 7.33
CA LEU A 61 0.83 4.84 6.21
C LEU A 61 0.03 4.77 4.91
N ALA A 62 -0.60 3.62 4.63
CA ALA A 62 -1.44 3.44 3.45
C ALA A 62 -2.65 4.37 3.47
N TYR A 63 -3.33 4.49 4.60
CA TYR A 63 -4.48 5.40 4.75
C TYR A 63 -4.07 6.86 4.67
N ASN A 64 -2.92 7.24 5.24
CA ASN A 64 -2.41 8.60 5.06
C ASN A 64 -2.23 8.92 3.58
N ALA A 65 -1.63 8.02 2.80
CA ALA A 65 -1.46 8.20 1.35
C ALA A 65 -2.80 8.21 0.60
N LEU A 66 -3.73 7.32 0.93
CA LEU A 66 -5.08 7.29 0.33
C LEU A 66 -5.90 8.56 0.58
N LEU A 67 -5.61 9.25 1.67
CA LEU A 67 -6.27 10.49 2.08
C LEU A 67 -5.48 11.74 1.69
N ASP A 68 -4.66 11.62 0.64
CA ASP A 68 -3.84 12.69 0.07
C ASP A 68 -2.77 13.27 1.01
N GLY A 69 -2.33 12.48 2.00
CA GLY A 69 -1.19 12.84 2.86
C GLY A 69 0.11 12.79 2.07
N GLN A 70 0.85 13.88 2.08
CA GLN A 70 2.11 14.05 1.36
C GLN A 70 3.33 13.75 2.25
N ARG A 71 3.14 13.77 3.56
CA ARG A 71 4.18 13.64 4.59
C ARG A 71 3.70 12.80 5.75
N LEU A 72 4.64 12.33 6.56
CA LEU A 72 4.30 11.63 7.81
C LEU A 72 3.56 12.55 8.79
N GLU A 73 3.90 13.83 8.81
CA GLU A 73 3.27 14.83 9.68
C GLU A 73 1.77 14.95 9.43
N ASP A 74 1.29 14.65 8.22
CA ASP A 74 -0.13 14.70 7.88
C ASP A 74 -0.96 13.65 8.66
N ILE A 75 -0.31 12.62 9.22
CA ILE A 75 -0.92 11.65 10.14
C ILE A 75 -1.54 12.37 11.36
N GLU A 76 -0.96 13.49 11.83
CA GLU A 76 -1.53 14.25 12.95
C GLU A 76 -2.96 14.72 12.67
N LEU A 77 -3.29 15.04 11.42
CA LEU A 77 -4.66 15.44 11.05
C LEU A 77 -5.66 14.30 11.26
N ARG A 78 -5.23 13.07 11.04
CA ARG A 78 -6.05 11.85 11.18
C ARG A 78 -6.10 11.39 12.62
N ARG A 79 -4.98 11.47 13.31
CA ARG A 79 -4.83 11.06 14.70
C ARG A 79 -5.68 11.88 15.67
N ASN A 80 -5.91 13.16 15.35
CA ASN A 80 -6.70 14.08 16.11
C ASN A 80 -8.16 14.21 15.61
N ASP A 81 -8.58 13.41 14.63
CA ASP A 81 -9.94 13.36 14.11
C ASP A 81 -10.70 12.17 14.73
N GLU A 82 -11.56 12.46 15.71
CA GLU A 82 -12.37 11.44 16.38
C GLU A 82 -13.30 10.71 15.39
N ALA A 83 -13.84 11.39 14.38
CA ALA A 83 -14.71 10.77 13.41
C ALA A 83 -13.94 9.79 12.52
N PHE A 84 -12.69 10.10 12.20
CA PHE A 84 -11.79 9.20 11.48
C PHE A 84 -11.47 7.96 12.32
N LEU A 85 -11.10 8.13 13.59
CA LEU A 85 -10.82 7.02 14.51
C LEU A 85 -12.04 6.12 14.70
N ASP A 86 -13.21 6.70 14.90
CA ASP A 86 -14.48 5.97 15.00
C ASP A 86 -14.77 5.18 13.71
N GLY A 87 -14.50 5.77 12.52
CA GLY A 87 -14.66 5.11 11.23
C GLY A 87 -13.75 3.90 11.03
N LEU A 88 -12.61 3.87 11.70
CA LEU A 88 -11.69 2.73 11.76
C LEU A 88 -11.98 1.77 12.93
N GLY A 89 -12.85 2.13 13.87
CA GLY A 89 -13.01 1.41 15.12
C GLY A 89 -11.77 1.46 16.02
N ALA A 90 -10.92 2.48 15.84
CA ALA A 90 -9.65 2.62 16.53
C ALA A 90 -9.74 3.69 17.63
N GLN A 91 -9.12 3.43 18.79
CA GLN A 91 -9.00 4.44 19.85
C GLN A 91 -7.84 5.42 19.56
N ARG A 92 -6.83 4.94 18.85
CA ARG A 92 -5.62 5.70 18.48
C ARG A 92 -4.90 5.01 17.32
N ILE A 93 -4.11 5.79 16.60
CA ILE A 93 -3.21 5.32 15.55
C ILE A 93 -1.77 5.75 15.86
N PRO A 94 -0.74 5.12 15.27
CA PRO A 94 0.65 5.55 15.41
C PRO A 94 0.83 7.01 15.01
N ASP A 95 1.57 7.76 15.81
CA ASP A 95 1.95 9.15 15.50
C ASP A 95 3.04 9.21 14.39
N PRO A 96 3.33 10.38 13.82
CA PRO A 96 4.31 10.54 12.76
C PRO A 96 5.72 10.04 13.13
N THR A 97 6.17 10.28 14.36
CA THR A 97 7.49 9.86 14.83
C THR A 97 7.57 8.35 14.94
N THR A 98 6.57 7.74 15.56
CA THR A 98 6.44 6.29 15.70
C THR A 98 6.35 5.60 14.32
N SER A 99 5.60 6.19 13.39
CA SER A 99 5.50 5.70 12.00
C SER A 99 6.84 5.83 11.26
N GLY A 100 7.57 6.94 11.45
CA GLY A 100 8.91 7.14 10.91
C GLY A 100 9.93 6.14 11.46
N ASP A 101 9.89 5.86 12.75
CA ASP A 101 10.77 4.87 13.38
C ASP A 101 10.47 3.44 12.89
N PHE A 102 9.22 3.14 12.63
CA PHE A 102 8.83 1.88 12.04
C PHE A 102 9.40 1.72 10.61
N THR A 103 9.27 2.74 9.76
CA THR A 103 9.80 2.68 8.38
C THR A 103 11.32 2.49 8.31
N ARG A 104 12.08 2.98 9.30
CA ARG A 104 13.54 2.81 9.36
C ARG A 104 13.99 1.39 9.71
N ARG A 105 13.08 0.51 10.10
CA ARG A 105 13.39 -0.89 10.45
C ARG A 105 13.40 -1.82 9.25
N PHE A 106 12.88 -1.36 8.12
CA PHE A 106 12.84 -2.17 6.91
C PHE A 106 14.22 -2.33 6.27
N ASP A 107 14.51 -3.54 5.89
CA ASP A 107 15.56 -3.94 4.96
C ASP A 107 14.94 -4.53 3.68
N GLN A 108 15.77 -5.03 2.76
CA GLN A 108 15.29 -5.59 1.50
C GLN A 108 14.42 -6.83 1.70
N ASP A 109 14.74 -7.69 2.66
CA ASP A 109 14.02 -8.93 2.93
C ASP A 109 12.64 -8.64 3.55
N SER A 110 12.56 -7.72 4.48
CA SER A 110 11.31 -7.29 5.09
C SER A 110 10.39 -6.52 4.12
N LEU A 111 10.97 -5.73 3.20
CA LEU A 111 10.21 -5.12 2.11
C LEU A 111 9.62 -6.17 1.18
N LEU A 112 10.40 -7.18 0.81
CA LEU A 112 9.91 -8.30 0.02
C LEU A 112 8.79 -9.04 0.77
N THR A 113 9.01 -9.34 2.06
CA THR A 113 8.02 -10.00 2.90
C THR A 113 6.70 -9.24 2.95
N LEU A 114 6.73 -7.91 3.03
CA LEU A 114 5.52 -7.09 2.99
C LEU A 114 4.81 -7.18 1.63
N MET A 115 5.56 -7.11 0.52
CA MET A 115 4.98 -7.27 -0.82
C MET A 115 4.34 -8.65 -1.01
N GLU A 116 4.99 -9.71 -0.51
CA GLU A 116 4.43 -11.06 -0.54
C GLU A 116 3.17 -11.22 0.34
N ALA A 117 3.09 -10.52 1.47
CA ALA A 117 1.87 -10.50 2.30
C ALA A 117 0.69 -9.86 1.53
N ILE A 118 0.96 -8.75 0.83
CA ILE A 118 -0.04 -8.07 0.00
C ILE A 118 -0.46 -8.96 -1.18
N ASN A 119 0.50 -9.62 -1.84
CA ASN A 119 0.22 -10.52 -2.96
C ASN A 119 -0.60 -11.73 -2.52
N ALA A 120 -0.29 -12.35 -1.37
CA ALA A 120 -1.08 -13.45 -0.83
C ALA A 120 -2.54 -13.06 -0.55
N THR A 121 -2.78 -11.84 -0.05
CA THR A 121 -4.15 -11.33 0.11
C THR A 121 -4.83 -11.10 -1.25
N ARG A 122 -4.10 -10.62 -2.24
CA ARG A 122 -4.58 -10.42 -3.62
C ARG A 122 -4.99 -11.73 -4.27
N GLU A 123 -4.17 -12.78 -4.16
CA GLU A 123 -4.48 -14.12 -4.67
C GLU A 123 -5.81 -14.64 -4.13
N GLN A 124 -6.09 -14.46 -2.84
CA GLN A 124 -7.37 -14.82 -2.24
C GLN A 124 -8.57 -14.07 -2.85
N VAL A 125 -8.36 -12.84 -3.33
CA VAL A 125 -9.39 -12.07 -4.04
C VAL A 125 -9.58 -12.62 -5.44
N TRP A 126 -8.50 -12.94 -6.15
CA TRP A 126 -8.55 -13.49 -7.50
C TRP A 126 -9.20 -14.88 -7.54
N GLU A 127 -8.95 -15.73 -6.53
CA GLU A 127 -9.57 -17.05 -6.40
C GLU A 127 -11.11 -16.99 -6.31
N LYS A 128 -11.66 -15.86 -5.87
CA LYS A 128 -13.11 -15.64 -5.78
C LYS A 128 -13.73 -15.04 -7.05
N GLN A 129 -12.91 -14.74 -8.05
CA GLN A 129 -13.38 -14.22 -9.32
C GLN A 129 -13.87 -15.36 -10.23
N PRO A 130 -14.64 -15.06 -11.30
CA PRO A 130 -15.02 -16.05 -12.32
C PRO A 130 -13.80 -16.74 -12.93
N GLU A 131 -13.99 -17.97 -13.43
CA GLU A 131 -12.90 -18.80 -14.00
C GLU A 131 -12.18 -18.13 -15.19
N ASP A 132 -12.85 -17.24 -15.91
CA ASP A 132 -12.30 -16.50 -17.06
C ASP A 132 -11.63 -15.17 -16.66
N PHE A 133 -11.58 -14.84 -15.37
CA PHE A 133 -11.03 -13.58 -14.88
C PHE A 133 -9.57 -13.35 -15.30
N LEU A 134 -8.75 -14.38 -15.25
CA LEU A 134 -7.35 -14.36 -15.67
C LEU A 134 -7.03 -15.60 -16.52
N SER A 135 -7.59 -15.68 -17.73
CA SER A 135 -7.25 -16.74 -18.70
C SER A 135 -5.81 -16.60 -19.22
N GLN A 136 -5.29 -15.39 -19.23
CA GLN A 136 -3.90 -15.07 -19.59
C GLN A 136 -3.42 -13.87 -18.76
N ALA A 137 -2.29 -14.00 -18.08
CA ALA A 137 -1.69 -12.93 -17.32
C ALA A 137 -0.66 -12.16 -18.15
N PHE A 138 -0.79 -10.85 -18.23
CA PHE A 138 0.17 -9.94 -18.85
C PHE A 138 0.95 -9.21 -17.75
N ILE A 139 2.24 -9.54 -17.64
CA ILE A 139 3.15 -8.87 -16.71
C ILE A 139 3.85 -7.75 -17.44
N ASP A 140 3.68 -6.54 -16.95
CA ASP A 140 4.34 -5.34 -17.44
C ASP A 140 5.39 -4.86 -16.44
N THR A 141 6.52 -4.37 -16.94
CA THR A 141 7.62 -3.86 -16.13
C THR A 141 8.06 -2.51 -16.65
N ASP A 142 8.01 -1.50 -15.79
CA ASP A 142 8.45 -0.16 -16.16
C ASP A 142 9.32 0.47 -15.06
N GLY A 143 10.27 1.31 -15.51
CA GLY A 143 11.10 2.13 -14.66
C GLY A 143 10.61 3.58 -14.69
N THR A 144 10.36 4.15 -13.52
CA THR A 144 10.01 5.56 -13.39
C THR A 144 11.11 6.34 -12.68
N ILE A 145 11.12 7.67 -12.82
CA ILE A 145 12.07 8.54 -12.10
C ILE A 145 11.32 9.24 -10.97
N ALA A 146 11.78 8.99 -9.75
CA ALA A 146 11.29 9.65 -8.54
C ALA A 146 12.34 10.64 -8.04
N GLY A 147 12.17 11.93 -8.37
CA GLY A 147 13.05 13.00 -7.91
C GLY A 147 12.90 13.24 -6.40
N THR A 148 14.00 13.60 -5.76
CA THR A 148 14.01 14.01 -4.35
C THR A 148 15.09 15.05 -4.09
N LEU A 149 14.79 15.98 -3.16
CA LEU A 149 15.71 17.02 -2.72
C LEU A 149 16.42 16.66 -1.39
N GLY A 150 16.17 15.47 -0.85
CA GLY A 150 16.72 15.06 0.44
C GLY A 150 18.19 14.67 0.33
N GLU A 151 19.10 15.55 0.75
CA GLU A 151 20.56 15.36 0.65
C GLU A 151 21.10 14.18 1.47
N CYS A 152 20.39 13.80 2.53
CA CYS A 152 20.80 12.71 3.45
C CYS A 152 20.21 11.34 3.11
N LYS A 153 19.50 11.20 1.98
CA LYS A 153 18.91 9.92 1.58
C LYS A 153 19.95 9.03 0.90
N GLY A 154 20.13 7.80 1.40
CA GLY A 154 21.03 6.82 0.79
C GLY A 154 20.50 6.27 -0.53
N GLY A 155 21.39 5.79 -1.41
CA GLY A 155 21.03 5.10 -2.65
C GLY A 155 20.52 6.00 -3.78
N MET A 156 20.62 7.32 -3.66
CA MET A 156 20.27 8.25 -4.74
C MET A 156 21.37 8.34 -5.79
N ALA A 157 20.98 8.63 -7.03
CA ALA A 157 21.90 8.96 -8.11
C ALA A 157 21.26 9.92 -9.11
N LEU A 158 22.10 10.56 -9.93
CA LEU A 158 21.63 11.44 -11.00
C LEU A 158 21.11 10.59 -12.16
N SER A 159 19.84 10.76 -12.53
CA SER A 159 19.25 10.08 -13.67
C SER A 159 19.77 10.62 -15.01
N TYR A 160 19.54 9.88 -16.10
CA TYR A 160 19.87 10.35 -17.46
C TYR A 160 19.15 11.64 -17.87
N LYS A 161 18.08 12.00 -17.18
CA LYS A 161 17.34 13.28 -17.37
C LYS A 161 17.91 14.41 -16.49
N GLY A 162 19.01 14.20 -15.78
CA GLY A 162 19.56 15.21 -14.88
C GLY A 162 18.73 15.40 -13.59
N ILE A 163 17.86 14.46 -13.24
CA ILE A 163 17.05 14.48 -12.02
C ILE A 163 17.75 13.67 -10.95
N TRP A 164 18.03 14.28 -9.80
CA TRP A 164 18.59 13.62 -8.63
C TRP A 164 17.50 12.83 -7.90
N GLY A 165 17.72 11.55 -7.64
CA GLY A 165 16.72 10.73 -6.96
C GLY A 165 16.87 9.23 -7.20
N TYR A 166 15.75 8.56 -7.38
CA TYR A 166 15.63 7.11 -7.57
C TYR A 166 15.03 6.78 -8.94
N ALA A 167 15.25 5.55 -9.40
CA ALA A 167 14.60 4.96 -10.56
C ALA A 167 13.86 3.66 -10.17
N PRO A 168 12.75 3.75 -9.42
CA PRO A 168 11.98 2.57 -9.03
C PRO A 168 11.58 1.73 -10.25
N LEU A 169 11.67 0.40 -10.10
CA LEU A 169 11.11 -0.57 -11.02
C LEU A 169 9.73 -0.96 -10.51
N ILE A 170 8.71 -0.86 -11.36
CA ILE A 170 7.34 -1.21 -11.05
C ILE A 170 6.98 -2.42 -11.88
N ILE A 171 6.53 -3.48 -11.24
CA ILE A 171 6.05 -4.70 -11.88
C ILE A 171 4.55 -4.80 -11.66
N THR A 172 3.77 -4.85 -12.74
CA THR A 172 2.31 -4.82 -12.68
C THR A 172 1.70 -6.01 -13.39
N LEU A 173 0.53 -6.43 -12.92
CA LEU A 173 -0.41 -7.23 -13.69
C LEU A 173 -1.23 -6.28 -14.56
N ALA A 174 -0.93 -6.22 -15.86
CA ALA A 174 -1.55 -5.25 -16.77
C ALA A 174 -3.07 -5.46 -16.94
N ASN A 175 -3.55 -6.69 -16.79
CA ASN A 175 -4.98 -7.03 -16.85
C ASN A 175 -5.82 -6.23 -15.87
N THR A 176 -5.34 -6.12 -14.63
CA THR A 176 -6.05 -5.47 -13.52
C THR A 176 -5.42 -4.13 -13.12
N ARG A 177 -4.25 -3.80 -13.69
CA ARG A 177 -3.42 -2.63 -13.34
C ARG A 177 -2.93 -2.64 -11.90
N GLU A 178 -2.80 -3.83 -11.32
CA GLU A 178 -2.32 -3.98 -9.95
C GLU A 178 -0.80 -4.04 -9.91
N VAL A 179 -0.20 -3.30 -8.98
CA VAL A 179 1.25 -3.37 -8.73
C VAL A 179 1.54 -4.62 -7.91
N LEU A 180 2.30 -5.56 -8.47
CA LEU A 180 2.73 -6.78 -7.79
C LEU A 180 3.98 -6.54 -6.96
N TYR A 181 4.95 -5.83 -7.54
CA TYR A 181 6.21 -5.49 -6.89
C TYR A 181 6.65 -4.07 -7.25
N LEU A 182 7.28 -3.42 -6.29
CA LEU A 182 7.90 -2.11 -6.45
C LEU A 182 9.30 -2.14 -5.83
N VAL A 183 10.32 -1.93 -6.66
CA VAL A 183 11.72 -2.06 -6.25
C VAL A 183 12.41 -0.73 -6.38
N ASN A 184 12.85 -0.16 -5.28
CA ASN A 184 13.58 1.08 -5.31
C ASN A 184 15.02 0.85 -5.80
N ARG A 185 15.48 1.66 -6.77
CA ARG A 185 16.81 1.57 -7.38
C ARG A 185 17.43 2.96 -7.46
N PRO A 186 18.76 3.09 -7.53
CA PRO A 186 19.43 4.37 -7.77
C PRO A 186 18.94 5.06 -9.05
N GLY A 187 18.91 6.39 -9.06
CA GLY A 187 18.37 7.18 -10.18
C GLY A 187 19.05 6.95 -11.54
N ASN A 188 20.27 6.44 -11.54
CA ASN A 188 21.02 6.08 -12.75
C ASN A 188 20.80 4.62 -13.22
N ALA A 189 19.98 3.84 -12.52
CA ALA A 189 19.67 2.49 -12.95
C ALA A 189 18.93 2.49 -14.29
N VAL A 190 19.36 1.62 -15.22
CA VAL A 190 18.69 1.47 -16.51
C VAL A 190 17.41 0.63 -16.35
N SER A 191 16.43 0.83 -17.25
CA SER A 191 15.08 0.26 -17.08
C SER A 191 15.06 -1.26 -16.90
N HIS A 192 15.91 -2.00 -17.62
CA HIS A 192 15.97 -3.46 -17.57
C HIS A 192 16.89 -4.02 -16.47
N GLU A 193 17.64 -3.18 -15.76
CA GLU A 193 18.57 -3.64 -14.73
C GLU A 193 17.83 -4.31 -13.58
N GLY A 194 18.21 -5.57 -13.30
CA GLY A 194 17.65 -6.35 -12.20
C GLY A 194 16.18 -6.74 -12.37
N CYS A 195 15.57 -6.61 -13.58
CA CYS A 195 14.15 -6.92 -13.78
C CYS A 195 13.83 -8.42 -13.78
N VAL A 196 14.76 -9.28 -14.25
CA VAL A 196 14.49 -10.72 -14.44
C VAL A 196 13.98 -11.43 -13.19
N PRO A 197 14.64 -11.33 -12.00
CA PRO A 197 14.14 -12.00 -10.80
C PRO A 197 12.74 -11.53 -10.38
N TRP A 198 12.38 -10.29 -10.69
CA TRP A 198 11.07 -9.74 -10.35
C TRP A 198 9.97 -10.17 -11.33
N ILE A 199 10.33 -10.33 -12.63
CA ILE A 199 9.43 -10.92 -13.62
C ILE A 199 9.15 -12.38 -13.24
N ASP A 200 10.18 -13.14 -12.85
CA ASP A 200 10.01 -14.54 -12.43
C ASP A 200 9.07 -14.65 -11.22
N ARG A 201 9.23 -13.79 -10.21
CA ARG A 201 8.32 -13.74 -9.06
C ARG A 201 6.90 -13.35 -9.46
N ALA A 202 6.75 -12.31 -10.28
CA ALA A 202 5.43 -11.87 -10.76
C ALA A 202 4.73 -12.96 -11.59
N THR A 203 5.47 -13.70 -12.39
CA THR A 203 4.95 -14.84 -13.16
C THR A 203 4.43 -15.94 -12.23
N GLN A 204 5.12 -16.22 -11.11
CA GLN A 204 4.65 -17.19 -10.12
C GLN A 204 3.33 -16.76 -9.49
N VAL A 205 3.19 -15.48 -9.10
CA VAL A 205 1.94 -14.92 -8.57
C VAL A 205 0.82 -15.01 -9.63
N GLY A 206 1.09 -14.65 -10.89
CA GLY A 206 0.10 -14.72 -11.96
C GLY A 206 -0.32 -16.14 -12.33
N THR A 207 0.61 -17.10 -12.30
CA THR A 207 0.32 -18.51 -12.70
C THR A 207 -0.40 -19.30 -11.60
N SER A 208 -0.28 -18.92 -10.32
CA SER A 208 -1.06 -19.54 -9.25
C SER A 208 -2.57 -19.37 -9.45
N THR A 209 -2.96 -18.38 -10.24
CA THR A 209 -4.37 -17.97 -10.46
C THR A 209 -4.87 -18.26 -11.88
N CYS A 210 -3.98 -18.41 -12.88
CA CYS A 210 -4.35 -18.85 -14.22
C CYS A 210 -4.75 -20.33 -14.17
N ARG A 211 -6.04 -20.62 -14.32
CA ARG A 211 -6.60 -21.97 -14.43
C ARG A 211 -6.96 -22.30 -15.85
#